data_1342b817f5f9ffb8c1bc0063c12b27a9
#
_entry.id   1342b817f5f9ffb8c1bc0063c12b27a9
#
_cell.length_a   1.000
_cell.length_b   1.000
_cell.length_c   1.000
_cell.angle_alpha   90.00
_cell.angle_beta   90.00
_cell.angle_gamma   90.00
#
_symmetry.space_group_name_H-M   'P 1'
#
loop_
_entity.id
_entity.type
_entity.pdbx_description
1 polymer ?
#
loop_
_entity_poly.entity_id
_entity_poly.type
_entity_poly.pdbx_seq_one_letter_code
_entity_poly.pdbx_strand_id
1 'polypeptide(L)'
;TFVEVGNPIAGSVGLTMWTDDVGLVDDGRITLVGPDISESESDSMAFAQVLLAGGPMLSAADQGVLQQCQHVGDEVEGYMLKSTADSLWGRVSRTAAAAGFDFETLGRAYLHLLKTALPRATAAEVLFVTAGKAEVKSLSALAERSRATGTEMVTEVWRDQGYDVDCSLDCSVCESKPVCDDVREVLAARKADTRVRSPMLRTVDG
;
A
#
# COMPACT_ATOMS: atom_id res chain seq x y z
N THR A 1 -18.01 13.83 -12.25
CA THR A 1 -18.43 13.37 -10.92
C THR A 1 -17.75 12.05 -10.55
N PHE A 2 -17.44 11.85 -9.27
CA PHE A 2 -16.77 10.66 -8.75
C PHE A 2 -17.38 10.28 -7.40
N VAL A 3 -17.13 9.03 -6.98
CA VAL A 3 -17.37 8.55 -5.62
C VAL A 3 -16.03 8.53 -4.88
N GLU A 4 -15.98 9.11 -3.70
CA GLU A 4 -14.82 9.01 -2.81
C GLU A 4 -14.92 7.76 -1.96
N VAL A 5 -13.84 6.97 -1.93
CA VAL A 5 -13.74 5.78 -1.09
C VAL A 5 -12.65 6.02 -0.04
N GLY A 6 -12.99 5.85 1.23
CA GLY A 6 -12.03 5.93 2.32
C GLY A 6 -11.55 7.35 2.65
N ASN A 7 -12.35 8.38 2.44
CA ASN A 7 -11.97 9.71 2.90
C ASN A 7 -11.88 9.75 4.45
N PRO A 8 -11.15 10.74 5.04
CA PRO A 8 -10.97 10.79 6.50
C PRO A 8 -12.25 10.86 7.32
N ILE A 9 -13.34 11.39 6.73
CA ILE A 9 -14.65 11.51 7.40
C ILE A 9 -15.37 10.15 7.38
N ALA A 10 -15.37 9.48 6.24
CA ALA A 10 -16.04 8.21 6.05
C ALA A 10 -15.30 7.04 6.77
N GLY A 11 -14.00 7.14 6.86
CA GLY A 11 -13.13 6.13 7.46
C GLY A 11 -12.41 5.27 6.41
N SER A 12 -11.17 4.93 6.72
CA SER A 12 -10.27 4.24 5.80
C SER A 12 -9.29 3.35 6.54
N VAL A 13 -9.06 2.15 6.04
CA VAL A 13 -8.00 1.24 6.51
C VAL A 13 -7.42 0.48 5.31
N GLY A 14 -6.09 0.43 5.22
CA GLY A 14 -5.40 -0.47 4.31
C GLY A 14 -4.46 -1.37 5.08
N LEU A 15 -4.50 -2.66 4.79
CA LEU A 15 -3.53 -3.58 5.36
C LEU A 15 -3.20 -4.73 4.42
N THR A 16 -1.97 -5.20 4.50
CA THR A 16 -1.47 -6.37 3.79
C THR A 16 -0.94 -7.35 4.79
N MET A 17 -1.30 -8.62 4.66
CA MET A 17 -0.87 -9.69 5.53
C MET A 17 -0.23 -10.81 4.71
N TRP A 18 0.72 -11.49 5.33
CA TRP A 18 1.37 -12.67 4.77
C TRP A 18 1.30 -13.84 5.74
N THR A 19 1.13 -15.03 5.19
CA THR A 19 1.22 -16.28 5.95
C THR A 19 2.05 -17.32 5.19
N ASP A 20 2.79 -18.14 5.91
CA ASP A 20 3.45 -19.34 5.37
C ASP A 20 2.51 -20.55 5.34
N ASP A 21 1.41 -20.52 6.07
CA ASP A 21 0.32 -21.47 5.96
C ASP A 21 -0.65 -21.07 4.84
N VAL A 22 -0.35 -21.54 3.64
CA VAL A 22 -1.16 -21.26 2.44
C VAL A 22 -2.60 -21.77 2.57
N GLY A 23 -2.85 -22.75 3.43
CA GLY A 23 -4.20 -23.28 3.69
C GLY A 23 -5.15 -22.27 4.37
N LEU A 24 -4.61 -21.17 4.88
CA LEU A 24 -5.41 -20.06 5.45
C LEU A 24 -5.85 -19.02 4.42
N VAL A 25 -5.46 -19.16 3.15
CA VAL A 25 -5.75 -18.20 2.08
C VAL A 25 -6.58 -18.85 0.99
N ASP A 26 -7.76 -18.33 0.72
CA ASP A 26 -8.62 -18.77 -0.36
C ASP A 26 -8.17 -18.13 -1.69
N ASP A 27 -7.29 -18.83 -2.42
CA ASP A 27 -6.66 -18.28 -3.63
C ASP A 27 -7.65 -17.79 -4.68
N GLY A 28 -7.48 -16.55 -5.10
CA GLY A 28 -8.32 -15.90 -6.09
C GLY A 28 -9.64 -15.34 -5.54
N ARG A 29 -9.92 -15.49 -4.24
CA ARG A 29 -11.16 -14.99 -3.64
C ARG A 29 -11.15 -13.48 -3.55
N ILE A 30 -12.28 -12.89 -3.93
CA ILE A 30 -12.59 -11.47 -3.74
C ILE A 30 -13.87 -11.40 -2.92
N THR A 31 -13.80 -10.73 -1.79
CA THR A 31 -14.94 -10.58 -0.88
C THR A 31 -15.27 -9.12 -0.72
N LEU A 32 -16.54 -8.76 -0.85
CA LEU A 32 -17.07 -7.45 -0.55
C LEU A 32 -18.04 -7.54 0.63
N VAL A 33 -17.80 -6.72 1.65
CA VAL A 33 -18.69 -6.56 2.81
C VAL A 33 -19.27 -5.15 2.79
N GLY A 34 -20.50 -5.03 2.33
CA GLY A 34 -21.21 -3.75 2.17
C GLY A 34 -21.56 -3.47 0.71
N PRO A 35 -22.07 -2.27 0.41
CA PRO A 35 -22.50 -1.90 -0.93
C PRO A 35 -21.31 -1.75 -1.89
N ASP A 36 -21.56 -2.08 -3.17
CA ASP A 36 -20.62 -1.74 -4.24
C ASP A 36 -20.74 -0.27 -4.66
N ILE A 37 -19.84 0.18 -5.48
CA ILE A 37 -19.75 1.58 -5.96
C ILE A 37 -21.01 1.97 -6.71
N SER A 38 -21.55 1.08 -7.53
CA SER A 38 -22.80 1.30 -8.29
C SER A 38 -24.04 1.39 -7.42
N GLU A 39 -23.98 0.78 -6.22
CA GLU A 39 -25.08 0.77 -5.25
C GLU A 39 -25.05 1.96 -4.29
N SER A 40 -23.95 2.72 -4.30
CA SER A 40 -23.79 3.87 -3.40
C SER A 40 -24.54 5.09 -3.92
N GLU A 41 -25.55 5.53 -3.17
CA GLU A 41 -26.23 6.82 -3.40
C GLU A 41 -25.38 8.02 -2.94
N SER A 42 -24.39 7.78 -2.09
CA SER A 42 -23.50 8.80 -1.54
C SER A 42 -22.31 9.08 -2.46
N ASP A 43 -21.83 10.31 -2.43
CA ASP A 43 -20.56 10.69 -3.08
C ASP A 43 -19.32 10.27 -2.24
N SER A 44 -19.53 9.64 -1.09
CA SER A 44 -18.45 9.18 -0.22
C SER A 44 -18.88 7.92 0.54
N MET A 45 -17.94 6.96 0.66
CA MET A 45 -18.16 5.72 1.39
C MET A 45 -16.95 5.37 2.25
N ALA A 46 -17.18 4.66 3.35
CA ALA A 46 -16.13 4.02 4.12
C ALA A 46 -15.41 2.98 3.27
N PHE A 47 -14.12 2.78 3.50
CA PHE A 47 -13.36 1.84 2.70
C PHE A 47 -12.25 1.17 3.50
N ALA A 48 -12.27 -0.14 3.55
CA ALA A 48 -11.10 -0.90 3.94
C ALA A 48 -10.71 -1.89 2.86
N GLN A 49 -9.41 -2.07 2.70
CA GLN A 49 -8.80 -3.03 1.81
C GLN A 49 -7.86 -3.92 2.61
N VAL A 50 -8.14 -5.20 2.61
CA VAL A 50 -7.29 -6.24 3.19
C VAL A 50 -6.78 -7.12 2.07
N LEU A 51 -5.46 -7.15 1.90
CA LEU A 51 -4.79 -8.02 0.96
C LEU A 51 -4.11 -9.13 1.77
N LEU A 52 -4.58 -10.36 1.64
CA LEU A 52 -4.00 -11.53 2.29
C LEU A 52 -3.29 -12.37 1.25
N ALA A 53 -2.04 -12.69 1.50
CA ALA A 53 -1.23 -13.51 0.63
C ALA A 53 -0.51 -14.60 1.39
N GLY A 54 -0.28 -15.72 0.74
CA GLY A 54 0.40 -16.86 1.32
C GLY A 54 1.45 -17.46 0.40
N GLY A 55 2.50 -17.99 1.01
CA GLY A 55 3.61 -18.63 0.31
C GLY A 55 4.79 -18.91 1.23
N PRO A 56 5.95 -19.34 0.69
CA PRO A 56 7.14 -19.55 1.51
C PRO A 56 7.59 -18.24 2.17
N MET A 57 8.42 -18.36 3.21
CA MET A 57 8.92 -17.21 3.96
C MET A 57 9.40 -16.07 3.05
N LEU A 58 8.96 -14.86 3.35
CA LEU A 58 9.36 -13.65 2.61
C LEU A 58 10.79 -13.25 2.94
N SER A 59 11.52 -12.80 1.91
CA SER A 59 12.73 -12.02 2.13
C SER A 59 12.38 -10.56 2.47
N ALA A 60 13.35 -9.79 2.97
CA ALA A 60 13.14 -8.36 3.23
C ALA A 60 12.77 -7.58 1.96
N ALA A 61 13.33 -7.97 0.82
CA ALA A 61 12.98 -7.35 -0.47
C ALA A 61 11.53 -7.65 -0.84
N ASP A 62 11.07 -8.90 -0.66
CA ASP A 62 9.70 -9.31 -0.92
C ASP A 62 8.70 -8.57 -0.01
N GLN A 63 9.08 -8.28 1.24
CA GLN A 63 8.26 -7.48 2.16
C GLN A 63 8.03 -6.06 1.64
N GLY A 64 9.06 -5.42 1.10
CA GLY A 64 8.93 -4.11 0.48
C GLY A 64 7.96 -4.13 -0.71
N VAL A 65 8.05 -5.16 -1.55
CA VAL A 65 7.13 -5.37 -2.68
C VAL A 65 5.70 -5.60 -2.19
N LEU A 66 5.51 -6.44 -1.18
CA LEU A 66 4.19 -6.71 -0.60
C LEU A 66 3.52 -5.43 -0.09
N GLN A 67 4.26 -4.56 0.60
CA GLN A 67 3.75 -3.28 1.06
C GLN A 67 3.37 -2.35 -0.09
N GLN A 68 4.15 -2.34 -1.17
CA GLN A 68 3.86 -1.54 -2.36
C GLN A 68 2.59 -2.00 -3.08
N CYS A 69 2.22 -3.28 -3.00
CA CYS A 69 1.00 -3.81 -3.63
C CYS A 69 -0.29 -3.17 -3.10
N GLN A 70 -0.27 -2.49 -1.96
CA GLN A 70 -1.42 -1.70 -1.49
C GLN A 70 -1.72 -0.49 -2.39
N HIS A 71 -0.74 -0.02 -3.15
CA HIS A 71 -0.79 1.24 -3.91
C HIS A 71 -1.09 1.04 -5.40
N VAL A 72 -1.29 -0.18 -5.84
CA VAL A 72 -1.39 -0.54 -7.25
C VAL A 72 -2.70 -0.09 -7.91
N GLY A 73 -3.59 0.52 -7.16
CA GLY A 73 -4.87 1.01 -7.67
C GLY A 73 -4.77 2.08 -8.76
N ASP A 74 -3.65 2.80 -8.84
CA ASP A 74 -3.45 3.86 -9.84
C ASP A 74 -3.34 3.33 -11.29
N GLU A 75 -3.16 2.03 -11.48
CA GLU A 75 -3.05 1.40 -12.79
C GLU A 75 -4.43 0.95 -13.34
N VAL A 76 -5.50 1.13 -12.57
CA VAL A 76 -6.84 0.73 -12.98
C VAL A 76 -7.60 1.94 -13.55
N GLU A 77 -8.03 1.84 -14.79
CA GLU A 77 -8.76 2.93 -15.45
C GLU A 77 -10.04 3.32 -14.69
N GLY A 78 -10.19 4.61 -14.42
CA GLY A 78 -11.33 5.14 -13.67
C GLY A 78 -11.20 5.08 -12.16
N TYR A 79 -10.13 4.53 -11.63
CA TYR A 79 -9.80 4.50 -10.22
C TYR A 79 -8.50 5.24 -9.95
N MET A 80 -8.49 6.04 -8.90
CA MET A 80 -7.31 6.73 -8.40
C MET A 80 -7.21 6.47 -6.89
N LEU A 81 -6.08 6.00 -6.44
CA LEU A 81 -5.81 5.73 -5.03
C LEU A 81 -4.67 6.60 -4.53
N LYS A 82 -4.89 7.28 -3.43
CA LYS A 82 -3.84 7.92 -2.65
C LYS A 82 -3.73 7.26 -1.30
N SER A 83 -2.58 6.67 -1.04
CA SER A 83 -2.28 6.11 0.26
C SER A 83 -1.39 7.03 1.07
N THR A 84 -1.68 7.10 2.35
CA THR A 84 -0.81 7.63 3.39
C THR A 84 -0.51 6.52 4.39
N ALA A 85 0.39 6.75 5.34
CA ALA A 85 0.81 5.71 6.29
C ALA A 85 -0.36 4.96 6.97
N ASP A 86 -1.51 5.62 7.12
CA ASP A 86 -2.63 5.12 7.93
C ASP A 86 -3.96 5.09 7.19
N SER A 87 -4.03 5.55 5.93
CA SER A 87 -5.31 5.61 5.24
C SER A 87 -5.18 5.41 3.73
N LEU A 88 -6.18 4.76 3.17
CA LEU A 88 -6.41 4.64 1.75
C LEU A 88 -7.54 5.60 1.37
N TRP A 89 -7.28 6.51 0.47
CA TRP A 89 -8.28 7.41 -0.06
C TRP A 89 -8.29 7.31 -1.58
N GLY A 90 -9.39 6.85 -2.12
CA GLY A 90 -9.56 6.68 -3.55
C GLY A 90 -10.70 7.52 -4.12
N ARG A 91 -10.69 7.61 -5.43
CA ARG A 91 -11.76 8.19 -6.22
C ARG A 91 -12.10 7.27 -7.37
N VAL A 92 -13.37 6.97 -7.52
CA VAL A 92 -13.87 6.22 -8.65
C VAL A 92 -14.70 7.14 -9.52
N SER A 93 -14.39 7.19 -10.80
CA SER A 93 -15.21 7.92 -11.77
C SER A 93 -16.61 7.29 -11.84
N ARG A 94 -17.66 8.11 -11.73
CA ARG A 94 -19.05 7.62 -11.94
C ARG A 94 -19.27 7.13 -13.36
N THR A 95 -18.50 7.62 -14.33
CA THR A 95 -18.52 7.09 -15.69
C THR A 95 -17.95 5.70 -15.75
N ALA A 96 -16.85 5.43 -15.03
CA ALA A 96 -16.28 4.08 -14.94
C ALA A 96 -17.23 3.13 -14.22
N ALA A 97 -17.82 3.55 -13.10
CA ALA A 97 -18.85 2.77 -12.39
C ALA A 97 -20.05 2.43 -13.28
N ALA A 98 -20.54 3.39 -14.05
CA ALA A 98 -21.63 3.17 -15.01
C ALA A 98 -21.23 2.25 -16.18
N ALA A 99 -19.93 2.18 -16.49
CA ALA A 99 -19.37 1.26 -17.48
C ALA A 99 -19.04 -0.13 -16.93
N GLY A 100 -19.36 -0.40 -15.64
CA GLY A 100 -19.19 -1.69 -15.00
C GLY A 100 -17.96 -1.82 -14.10
N PHE A 101 -17.31 -0.72 -13.73
CA PHE A 101 -16.29 -0.76 -12.71
C PHE A 101 -16.93 -1.04 -11.34
N ASP A 102 -16.46 -2.10 -10.69
CA ASP A 102 -16.88 -2.58 -9.37
C ASP A 102 -15.68 -3.03 -8.52
N PHE A 103 -15.92 -3.38 -7.26
CA PHE A 103 -14.88 -3.90 -6.39
C PHE A 103 -14.38 -5.29 -6.81
N GLU A 104 -15.17 -6.06 -7.54
CA GLU A 104 -14.69 -7.33 -8.09
C GLU A 104 -13.61 -7.09 -9.16
N THR A 105 -13.84 -6.14 -10.06
CA THR A 105 -12.85 -5.72 -11.08
C THR A 105 -11.58 -5.20 -10.43
N LEU A 106 -11.72 -4.36 -9.41
CA LEU A 106 -10.59 -3.85 -8.63
C LEU A 106 -9.83 -4.99 -7.94
N GLY A 107 -10.53 -5.91 -7.32
CA GLY A 107 -9.94 -7.07 -6.65
C GLY A 107 -9.13 -7.96 -7.58
N ARG A 108 -9.65 -8.23 -8.79
CA ARG A 108 -8.92 -8.97 -9.82
C ARG A 108 -7.61 -8.27 -10.23
N ALA A 109 -7.64 -6.95 -10.37
CA ALA A 109 -6.45 -6.18 -10.67
C ALA A 109 -5.41 -6.30 -9.54
N TYR A 110 -5.81 -6.16 -8.27
CA TYR A 110 -4.92 -6.34 -7.12
C TYR A 110 -4.31 -7.74 -7.08
N LEU A 111 -5.10 -8.80 -7.25
CA LEU A 111 -4.61 -10.17 -7.25
C LEU A 111 -3.63 -10.43 -8.38
N HIS A 112 -3.92 -9.93 -9.59
CA HIS A 112 -3.03 -10.05 -10.73
C HIS A 112 -1.68 -9.36 -10.49
N LEU A 113 -1.73 -8.12 -10.02
CA LEU A 113 -0.53 -7.31 -9.78
C LEU A 113 0.31 -7.89 -8.64
N LEU A 114 -0.33 -8.33 -7.54
CA LEU A 114 0.37 -9.00 -6.46
C LEU A 114 1.13 -10.24 -6.95
N LYS A 115 0.46 -11.14 -7.65
CA LYS A 115 1.09 -12.37 -8.16
C LYS A 115 2.18 -12.09 -9.19
N THR A 116 2.04 -11.01 -9.95
CA THR A 116 3.07 -10.57 -10.92
C THR A 116 4.28 -9.97 -10.24
N ALA A 117 4.06 -9.07 -9.26
CA ALA A 117 5.12 -8.37 -8.55
C ALA A 117 5.82 -9.29 -7.53
N LEU A 118 5.09 -10.26 -6.96
CA LEU A 118 5.56 -11.16 -5.93
C LEU A 118 5.30 -12.64 -6.32
N PRO A 119 6.11 -13.23 -7.19
CA PRO A 119 5.90 -14.60 -7.68
C PRO A 119 5.92 -15.68 -6.58
N ARG A 120 6.42 -15.35 -5.38
CA ARG A 120 6.36 -16.22 -4.20
C ARG A 120 4.98 -16.32 -3.58
N ALA A 121 4.07 -15.40 -3.88
CA ALA A 121 2.67 -15.49 -3.47
C ALA A 121 1.98 -16.62 -4.26
N THR A 122 1.89 -17.79 -3.64
CA THR A 122 1.25 -18.97 -4.23
C THR A 122 -0.26 -18.96 -4.05
N ALA A 123 -0.75 -18.20 -3.07
CA ALA A 123 -2.15 -17.90 -2.87
C ALA A 123 -2.34 -16.43 -2.48
N ALA A 124 -3.46 -15.83 -2.90
CA ALA A 124 -3.81 -14.48 -2.51
C ALA A 124 -5.33 -14.27 -2.58
N GLU A 125 -5.85 -13.51 -1.62
CA GLU A 125 -7.24 -13.06 -1.61
C GLU A 125 -7.35 -11.59 -1.21
N VAL A 126 -8.45 -10.96 -1.58
CA VAL A 126 -8.76 -9.57 -1.28
C VAL A 126 -10.12 -9.47 -0.60
N LEU A 127 -10.16 -8.69 0.48
CA LEU A 127 -11.39 -8.31 1.15
C LEU A 127 -11.55 -6.79 1.09
N PHE A 128 -12.69 -6.33 0.61
CA PHE A 128 -13.13 -4.95 0.70
C PHE A 128 -14.25 -4.81 1.73
N VAL A 129 -14.20 -3.75 2.53
CA VAL A 129 -15.24 -3.43 3.51
C VAL A 129 -15.73 -2.01 3.26
N THR A 130 -17.00 -1.87 2.91
CA THR A 130 -17.67 -0.61 2.58
C THR A 130 -18.93 -0.41 3.42
N ALA A 131 -19.26 -1.38 4.29
CA ALA A 131 -20.50 -1.41 5.06
C ALA A 131 -20.69 -0.18 5.95
N GLY A 132 -19.60 0.37 6.50
CA GLY A 132 -19.67 1.58 7.29
C GLY A 132 -18.39 1.91 8.04
N LYS A 133 -18.36 3.08 8.65
CA LYS A 133 -17.18 3.58 9.38
C LYS A 133 -16.81 2.72 10.59
N ALA A 134 -17.80 2.14 11.27
CA ALA A 134 -17.56 1.30 12.46
C ALA A 134 -16.87 -0.01 12.07
N GLU A 135 -17.32 -0.64 11.02
CA GLU A 135 -16.78 -1.88 10.45
C GLU A 135 -15.34 -1.65 9.96
N VAL A 136 -15.12 -0.58 9.20
CA VAL A 136 -13.77 -0.19 8.76
C VAL A 136 -12.86 0.08 9.94
N LYS A 137 -13.31 0.84 10.94
CA LYS A 137 -12.53 1.15 12.14
C LYS A 137 -12.16 -0.10 12.95
N SER A 138 -12.99 -1.13 12.96
CA SER A 138 -12.67 -2.38 13.66
C SER A 138 -11.40 -3.05 13.16
N LEU A 139 -11.00 -2.80 11.90
CA LEU A 139 -9.77 -3.31 11.29
C LEU A 139 -8.51 -2.52 11.65
N SER A 140 -8.64 -1.32 12.25
CA SER A 140 -7.49 -0.44 12.54
C SER A 140 -6.47 -1.11 13.45
N ALA A 141 -6.92 -1.79 14.50
CA ALA A 141 -6.01 -2.49 15.43
C ALA A 141 -5.26 -3.65 14.75
N LEU A 142 -5.89 -4.32 13.78
CA LEU A 142 -5.23 -5.36 12.98
C LEU A 142 -4.20 -4.74 12.04
N ALA A 143 -4.53 -3.62 11.40
CA ALA A 143 -3.61 -2.89 10.53
C ALA A 143 -2.38 -2.36 11.29
N GLU A 144 -2.57 -1.84 12.50
CA GLU A 144 -1.47 -1.40 13.37
C GLU A 144 -0.54 -2.56 13.74
N ARG A 145 -1.09 -3.72 14.12
CA ARG A 145 -0.30 -4.91 14.43
C ARG A 145 0.45 -5.43 13.21
N SER A 146 -0.21 -5.51 12.06
CA SER A 146 0.43 -5.95 10.81
C SER A 146 1.62 -5.05 10.43
N ARG A 147 1.47 -3.73 10.57
CA ARG A 147 2.56 -2.78 10.33
C ARG A 147 3.70 -2.93 11.33
N ALA A 148 3.38 -3.05 12.62
CA ALA A 148 4.39 -3.24 13.66
C ALA A 148 5.24 -4.49 13.39
N THR A 149 4.58 -5.62 13.09
CA THR A 149 5.26 -6.87 12.73
C THR A 149 6.13 -6.70 11.47
N GLY A 150 5.60 -6.05 10.42
CA GLY A 150 6.37 -5.81 9.20
C GLY A 150 7.60 -4.91 9.43
N THR A 151 7.47 -3.89 10.27
CA THR A 151 8.58 -3.01 10.65
C THR A 151 9.64 -3.78 11.45
N GLU A 152 9.22 -4.61 12.40
CA GLU A 152 10.12 -5.43 13.22
C GLU A 152 10.94 -6.39 12.34
N MET A 153 10.29 -7.11 11.42
CA MET A 153 10.95 -8.02 10.48
C MET A 153 11.98 -7.29 9.61
N VAL A 154 11.66 -6.12 9.07
CA VAL A 154 12.60 -5.32 8.27
C VAL A 154 13.77 -4.83 9.12
N THR A 155 13.49 -4.43 10.36
CA THR A 155 14.51 -3.99 11.31
C THR A 155 15.48 -5.12 11.66
N GLU A 156 14.99 -6.34 11.88
CA GLU A 156 15.84 -7.51 12.12
C GLU A 156 16.76 -7.79 10.95
N VAL A 157 16.23 -7.76 9.72
CA VAL A 157 17.05 -7.98 8.52
C VAL A 157 18.13 -6.93 8.38
N TRP A 158 17.83 -5.66 8.66
CA TRP A 158 18.85 -4.60 8.63
C TRP A 158 19.91 -4.81 9.71
N ARG A 159 19.51 -5.22 10.92
CA ARG A 159 20.44 -5.56 12.01
C ARG A 159 21.37 -6.70 11.61
N ASP A 160 20.84 -7.75 10.98
CA ASP A 160 21.61 -8.90 10.49
C ASP A 160 22.60 -8.50 9.37
N GLN A 161 22.26 -7.47 8.61
CA GLN A 161 23.14 -6.90 7.58
C GLN A 161 24.18 -5.92 8.15
N GLY A 162 24.19 -5.72 9.47
CA GLY A 162 25.14 -4.85 10.15
C GLY A 162 24.78 -3.37 10.16
N TYR A 163 23.52 -3.02 9.82
CA TYR A 163 23.05 -1.64 9.99
C TYR A 163 22.73 -1.35 11.46
N ASP A 164 23.12 -0.17 11.93
CA ASP A 164 22.71 0.32 13.25
C ASP A 164 21.25 0.80 13.21
N VAL A 165 20.34 -0.11 13.52
CA VAL A 165 18.90 0.15 13.55
C VAL A 165 18.42 0.72 14.89
N ASP A 166 19.25 0.64 15.91
CA ASP A 166 18.97 1.14 17.26
C ASP A 166 19.53 2.56 17.48
N CYS A 167 19.87 3.24 16.39
CA CYS A 167 20.39 4.60 16.42
C CYS A 167 19.44 5.54 17.19
N SER A 168 19.88 6.07 18.30
CA SER A 168 19.13 7.00 19.14
C SER A 168 18.91 8.37 18.49
N LEU A 169 19.49 8.60 17.30
CA LEU A 169 19.55 9.89 16.61
C LEU A 169 20.25 11.02 17.42
N ASP A 170 20.91 10.68 18.52
CA ASP A 170 21.76 11.61 19.25
C ASP A 170 23.13 11.71 18.55
N CYS A 171 23.16 12.49 17.49
CA CYS A 171 24.38 12.70 16.70
C CYS A 171 25.49 13.46 17.45
N SER A 172 25.20 14.00 18.62
CA SER A 172 26.20 14.79 19.38
C SER A 172 27.27 13.92 20.04
N VAL A 173 26.90 12.66 20.36
CA VAL A 173 27.76 11.69 21.05
C VAL A 173 28.00 10.40 20.22
N CYS A 174 27.50 10.37 18.99
CA CYS A 174 27.56 9.18 18.15
C CYS A 174 28.93 9.00 17.50
N GLU A 175 29.58 7.87 17.74
CA GLU A 175 30.86 7.50 17.10
C GLU A 175 30.74 7.30 15.58
N SER A 176 29.57 6.88 15.11
CA SER A 176 29.26 6.67 13.68
C SER A 176 28.86 7.97 12.96
N LYS A 177 28.83 9.11 13.65
CA LYS A 177 28.44 10.40 13.06
C LYS A 177 29.18 10.75 11.76
N PRO A 178 30.51 10.56 11.65
CA PRO A 178 31.21 10.86 10.40
C PRO A 178 30.66 10.07 9.21
N VAL A 179 30.40 8.76 9.38
CA VAL A 179 29.85 7.91 8.34
C VAL A 179 28.43 8.34 7.94
N CYS A 180 27.61 8.73 8.92
CA CYS A 180 26.26 9.24 8.64
C CYS A 180 26.29 10.59 7.92
N ASP A 181 27.24 11.46 8.24
CA ASP A 181 27.40 12.74 7.58
C ASP A 181 27.85 12.54 6.12
N ASP A 182 28.79 11.63 5.85
CA ASP A 182 29.20 11.25 4.50
C ASP A 182 28.05 10.69 3.67
N VAL A 183 27.22 9.80 4.25
CA VAL A 183 26.03 9.25 3.58
C VAL A 183 25.01 10.35 3.25
N ARG A 184 24.77 11.28 4.16
CA ARG A 184 23.89 12.44 3.93
C ARG A 184 24.38 13.33 2.80
N GLU A 185 25.69 13.56 2.74
CA GLU A 185 26.32 14.35 1.68
C GLU A 185 26.14 13.69 0.31
N VAL A 186 26.40 12.37 0.22
CA VAL A 186 26.18 11.58 -1.01
C VAL A 186 24.70 11.61 -1.45
N LEU A 187 23.75 11.48 -0.51
CA LEU A 187 22.33 11.55 -0.81
C LEU A 187 21.91 12.95 -1.27
N ALA A 188 22.46 14.00 -0.68
CA ALA A 188 22.20 15.37 -1.09
C ALA A 188 22.74 15.65 -2.51
N ALA A 189 23.95 15.18 -2.82
CA ALA A 189 24.55 15.30 -4.14
C ALA A 189 23.71 14.57 -5.21
N ARG A 190 23.23 13.34 -4.93
CA ARG A 190 22.37 12.58 -5.83
C ARG A 190 21.03 13.28 -6.09
N LYS A 191 20.41 13.86 -5.05
CA LYS A 191 19.16 14.62 -5.19
C LYS A 191 19.36 15.88 -6.04
N ALA A 192 20.50 16.55 -5.90
CA ALA A 192 20.85 17.72 -6.72
C ALA A 192 21.02 17.32 -8.20
N ASP A 193 21.72 16.22 -8.48
CA ASP A 193 21.96 15.72 -9.84
C ASP A 193 20.66 15.27 -10.53
N THR A 194 19.74 14.67 -9.78
CA THR A 194 18.41 14.25 -10.30
C THR A 194 17.57 15.47 -10.70
N ARG A 195 17.69 16.60 -10.00
CA ARG A 195 16.98 17.85 -10.36
C ARG A 195 17.54 18.47 -11.64
N VAL A 196 18.83 18.33 -11.91
CA VAL A 196 19.46 18.85 -13.13
C VAL A 196 19.09 18.00 -14.35
N ARG A 197 18.79 16.72 -14.18
CA ARG A 197 18.44 15.78 -15.26
C ARG A 197 16.95 15.74 -15.63
N SER A 198 16.07 16.43 -14.93
CA SER A 198 14.67 16.57 -15.36
C SER A 198 14.63 17.46 -16.61
N PRO A 199 14.33 16.91 -17.81
CA PRO A 199 14.20 17.75 -19.00
C PRO A 199 13.02 18.69 -18.80
N MET A 200 13.27 20.00 -18.95
CA MET A 200 12.21 20.97 -19.13
C MET A 200 11.35 20.49 -20.30
N LEU A 201 10.11 20.11 -20.01
CA LEU A 201 9.06 20.01 -21.02
C LEU A 201 8.97 21.37 -21.71
N ARG A 202 9.58 21.46 -22.88
CA ARG A 202 9.32 22.59 -23.79
C ARG A 202 7.86 22.51 -24.18
N THR A 203 7.07 23.42 -23.68
CA THR A 203 5.77 23.76 -24.27
C THR A 203 6.05 24.19 -25.71
N VAL A 204 5.64 23.36 -26.65
CA VAL A 204 5.57 23.75 -28.05
C VAL A 204 4.25 24.48 -28.21
N ASP A 205 4.31 25.82 -28.13
CA ASP A 205 3.25 26.67 -28.64
C ASP A 205 3.32 26.58 -30.16
N GLY A 206 2.20 26.18 -30.79
CA GLY A 206 1.99 26.09 -32.22
C GLY A 206 0.53 25.82 -32.53
#